data_fe5e492b3a5c21e9d50158410db661a2
#
_entry.id   fe5e492b3a5c21e9d50158410db661a2
#
_cell.length_a   1.000
_cell.length_b   1.000
_cell.length_c   1.000
_cell.angle_alpha   90.00
_cell.angle_beta   90.00
_cell.angle_gamma   90.00
#
_symmetry.space_group_name_H-M   'P 1'
#
loop_
_entity.id
_entity.type
_entity.pdbx_description
1 polymer ?
#
loop_
_entity_poly.entity_id
_entity_poly.type
_entity_poly.pdbx_seq_one_letter_code
_entity_poly.pdbx_strand_id
1 'polypeptide(L)'
;MIRSAKAGPDDWYKHVAFAQTSKGYGMHAINLDGDIGPWLQSLKLRGLKDFAARKGVTNMSGEEIEIMNLSGPATGLEMMQPVGLTAPTPNFFARKAYYVNKMVIGKTSAELLAEFTRRMDASSRKAGAVEFAAAFDEARQEKLPWR
;
A
#
# COMPACT_ATOMS: atom_id res chain seq x y z
N MET A 1 -11.12 -11.89 14.86
CA MET A 1 -10.64 -11.76 13.47
C MET A 1 -11.76 -11.47 12.46
N ILE A 2 -12.79 -12.29 12.38
CA ILE A 2 -13.88 -12.17 11.38
C ILE A 2 -14.71 -10.87 11.55
N ARG A 3 -14.87 -10.33 12.76
CA ARG A 3 -15.62 -9.10 13.00
C ARG A 3 -14.88 -7.83 12.55
N SER A 4 -13.56 -7.78 12.67
CA SER A 4 -12.77 -6.61 12.22
C SER A 4 -12.61 -6.60 10.70
N ALA A 5 -12.55 -7.77 10.05
CA ALA A 5 -12.51 -7.88 8.60
C ALA A 5 -13.84 -7.49 7.91
N LYS A 6 -14.95 -7.46 8.67
CA LYS A 6 -16.27 -7.01 8.20
C LYS A 6 -16.60 -5.56 8.61
N ALA A 7 -15.70 -4.90 9.36
CA ALA A 7 -15.89 -3.50 9.71
C ALA A 7 -15.78 -2.66 8.43
N GLY A 8 -16.79 -1.84 8.17
CA GLY A 8 -16.74 -0.87 7.08
C GLY A 8 -15.73 0.25 7.37
N PRO A 9 -15.43 1.11 6.38
CA PRO A 9 -14.48 2.22 6.54
C PRO A 9 -14.85 3.17 7.70
N ASP A 10 -16.12 3.27 8.04
CA ASP A 10 -16.60 4.10 9.15
C ASP A 10 -16.44 3.45 10.53
N ASP A 11 -16.06 2.18 10.60
CA ASP A 11 -15.86 1.42 11.83
C ASP A 11 -14.40 1.44 12.35
N TRP A 12 -13.59 2.39 11.89
CA TRP A 12 -12.17 2.51 12.27
C TRP A 12 -11.94 2.54 13.78
N TYR A 13 -12.82 3.18 14.54
CA TYR A 13 -12.75 3.20 16.00
C TYR A 13 -12.91 1.81 16.63
N LYS A 14 -13.73 0.95 16.04
CA LYS A 14 -13.89 -0.45 16.47
C LYS A 14 -12.63 -1.27 16.18
N HIS A 15 -11.97 -1.00 15.05
CA HIS A 15 -10.70 -1.61 14.71
C HIS A 15 -9.61 -1.20 15.70
N VAL A 16 -9.50 0.09 16.04
CA VAL A 16 -8.55 0.59 17.05
C VAL A 16 -8.82 -0.04 18.41
N ALA A 17 -10.07 -0.08 18.85
CA ALA A 17 -10.46 -0.72 20.11
C ALA A 17 -10.11 -2.21 20.12
N PHE A 18 -10.35 -2.93 19.02
CA PHE A 18 -9.95 -4.34 18.88
C PHE A 18 -8.43 -4.51 18.90
N ALA A 19 -7.69 -3.65 18.20
CA ALA A 19 -6.23 -3.70 18.16
C ALA A 19 -5.58 -3.53 19.54
N GLN A 20 -6.26 -2.86 20.47
CA GLN A 20 -5.81 -2.68 21.87
C GLN A 20 -6.13 -3.88 22.77
N THR A 21 -6.86 -4.88 22.29
CA THR A 21 -7.09 -6.12 23.03
C THR A 21 -5.90 -7.08 22.90
N SER A 22 -5.76 -8.05 23.82
CA SER A 22 -4.72 -9.08 23.73
C SER A 22 -4.76 -9.85 22.42
N LYS A 23 -5.96 -10.10 21.85
CA LYS A 23 -6.13 -10.72 20.53
C LYS A 23 -5.69 -9.81 19.38
N GLY A 24 -5.98 -8.51 19.48
CA GLY A 24 -5.55 -7.52 18.49
C GLY A 24 -4.04 -7.32 18.48
N TYR A 25 -3.42 -7.29 19.65
CA TYR A 25 -1.96 -7.25 19.78
C TYR A 25 -1.28 -8.45 19.10
N GLY A 26 -1.81 -9.65 19.29
CA GLY A 26 -1.29 -10.86 18.63
C GLY A 26 -1.37 -10.76 17.09
N MET A 27 -2.42 -10.15 16.55
CA MET A 27 -2.55 -9.94 15.10
C MET A 27 -1.56 -8.89 14.57
N HIS A 28 -1.29 -7.83 15.34
CA HIS A 28 -0.29 -6.83 14.96
C HIS A 28 1.13 -7.40 15.02
N ALA A 29 1.42 -8.31 15.95
CA ALA A 29 2.70 -8.99 16.03
C ALA A 29 3.02 -9.78 14.74
N ILE A 30 2.01 -10.39 14.10
CA ILE A 30 2.18 -11.08 12.81
C ILE A 30 2.66 -10.12 11.71
N ASN A 31 2.19 -8.87 11.70
CA ASN A 31 2.64 -7.86 10.74
C ASN A 31 4.06 -7.34 11.01
N LEU A 32 4.58 -7.55 12.22
CA LEU A 32 5.95 -7.20 12.62
C LEU A 32 6.92 -8.37 12.45
N ASP A 33 6.40 -9.57 12.17
CA ASP A 33 7.20 -10.74 11.85
C ASP A 33 7.97 -10.52 10.54
N GLY A 34 9.28 -10.78 10.55
CA GLY A 34 10.16 -10.50 9.42
C GLY A 34 9.86 -11.32 8.17
N ASP A 35 9.24 -12.48 8.33
CA ASP A 35 8.90 -13.39 7.24
C ASP A 35 7.44 -13.21 6.79
N ILE A 36 6.52 -13.20 7.74
CA ILE A 36 5.07 -13.15 7.46
C ILE A 36 4.63 -11.73 7.07
N GLY A 37 5.17 -10.70 7.70
CA GLY A 37 4.80 -9.30 7.44
C GLY A 37 5.00 -8.90 5.98
N PRO A 38 6.18 -9.07 5.38
CA PRO A 38 6.43 -8.81 3.96
C PRO A 38 5.54 -9.61 3.02
N TRP A 39 5.26 -10.89 3.35
CA TRP A 39 4.37 -11.73 2.56
C TRP A 39 2.92 -11.21 2.57
N LEU A 40 2.39 -10.83 3.74
CA LEU A 40 1.06 -10.22 3.85
C LEU A 40 0.98 -8.90 3.09
N GLN A 41 2.03 -8.08 3.14
CA GLN A 41 2.11 -6.85 2.37
C GLN A 41 2.10 -7.13 0.86
N SER A 42 2.84 -8.13 0.40
CA SER A 42 2.86 -8.53 -1.01
C SER A 42 1.48 -8.99 -1.50
N LEU A 43 0.76 -9.77 -0.69
CA LEU A 43 -0.63 -10.18 -1.00
C LEU A 43 -1.57 -8.97 -1.08
N LYS A 44 -1.41 -8.00 -0.18
CA LYS A 44 -2.18 -6.75 -0.21
C LYS A 44 -1.92 -5.97 -1.50
N LEU A 45 -0.65 -5.76 -1.85
CA LEU A 45 -0.27 -5.04 -3.07
C LEU A 45 -0.75 -5.75 -4.34
N ARG A 46 -0.70 -7.08 -4.38
CA ARG A 46 -1.30 -7.87 -5.46
C ARG A 46 -2.80 -7.63 -5.56
N GLY A 47 -3.52 -7.62 -4.43
CA GLY A 47 -4.95 -7.33 -4.41
C GLY A 47 -5.29 -5.94 -4.96
N LEU A 48 -4.42 -4.93 -4.75
CA LEU A 48 -4.56 -3.60 -5.34
C LEU A 48 -4.38 -3.63 -6.87
N LYS A 49 -3.38 -4.36 -7.37
CA LYS A 49 -3.17 -4.56 -8.82
C LYS A 49 -4.36 -5.26 -9.45
N ASP A 50 -4.87 -6.31 -8.83
CA ASP A 50 -6.04 -7.05 -9.31
C ASP A 50 -7.30 -6.15 -9.33
N PHE A 51 -7.44 -5.27 -8.34
CA PHE A 51 -8.53 -4.28 -8.31
C PHE A 51 -8.42 -3.29 -9.48
N ALA A 52 -7.22 -2.75 -9.72
CA ALA A 52 -6.96 -1.82 -10.83
C ALA A 52 -7.21 -2.48 -12.18
N ALA A 53 -6.75 -3.73 -12.37
CA ALA A 53 -6.94 -4.49 -13.60
C ALA A 53 -8.44 -4.69 -13.92
N ARG A 54 -9.27 -4.97 -12.90
CA ARG A 54 -10.75 -5.04 -13.07
C ARG A 54 -11.39 -3.70 -13.48
N LYS A 55 -10.66 -2.59 -13.27
CA LYS A 55 -11.06 -1.24 -13.71
C LYS A 55 -10.38 -0.81 -15.02
N GLY A 56 -9.70 -1.75 -15.70
CA GLY A 56 -9.04 -1.50 -16.98
C GLY A 56 -7.61 -0.92 -16.87
N VAL A 57 -7.06 -0.81 -15.66
CA VAL A 57 -5.69 -0.30 -15.43
C VAL A 57 -4.76 -1.48 -15.15
N THR A 58 -3.98 -1.91 -16.12
CA THR A 58 -3.19 -3.16 -16.06
C THR A 58 -1.69 -2.93 -15.79
N ASN A 59 -1.13 -1.79 -16.20
CA ASN A 59 0.31 -1.50 -16.11
C ASN A 59 0.56 -0.44 -15.03
N MET A 60 0.44 -0.83 -13.77
CA MET A 60 0.70 0.06 -12.64
C MET A 60 2.15 -0.01 -12.20
N SER A 61 2.74 1.16 -11.99
CA SER A 61 4.03 1.31 -11.35
C SER A 61 3.95 1.07 -9.83
N GLY A 62 5.10 0.93 -9.17
CA GLY A 62 5.15 0.73 -7.73
C GLY A 62 4.59 1.92 -6.95
N GLU A 63 4.89 3.13 -7.37
CA GLU A 63 4.41 4.39 -6.77
C GLU A 63 2.90 4.59 -6.93
N GLU A 64 2.33 4.16 -8.05
CA GLU A 64 0.88 4.19 -8.27
C GLU A 64 0.15 3.20 -7.35
N ILE A 65 0.73 2.02 -7.17
CA ILE A 65 0.22 1.03 -6.20
C ILE A 65 0.31 1.60 -4.78
N GLU A 66 1.37 2.34 -4.46
CA GLU A 66 1.53 2.95 -3.14
C GLU A 66 0.52 4.09 -2.89
N ILE A 67 0.14 4.86 -3.89
CA ILE A 67 -0.99 5.79 -3.79
C ILE A 67 -2.27 5.05 -3.42
N MET A 68 -2.59 3.93 -4.10
CA MET A 68 -3.75 3.11 -3.78
C MET A 68 -3.65 2.48 -2.38
N ASN A 69 -2.45 2.08 -1.97
CA ASN A 69 -2.19 1.54 -0.64
C ASN A 69 -2.46 2.56 0.47
N LEU A 70 -2.12 3.82 0.22
CA LEU A 70 -2.27 4.93 1.16
C LEU A 70 -3.71 5.47 1.24
N SER A 71 -4.34 5.72 0.09
CA SER A 71 -5.65 6.38 0.00
C SER A 71 -6.84 5.43 -0.11
N GLY A 72 -6.57 4.14 -0.34
CA GLY A 72 -7.55 3.13 -0.69
C GLY A 72 -7.66 2.93 -2.21
N PRO A 73 -8.09 1.72 -2.66
CA PRO A 73 -7.96 1.32 -4.05
C PRO A 73 -8.76 2.20 -5.03
N ALA A 74 -10.00 2.55 -4.70
CA ALA A 74 -10.83 3.38 -5.57
C ALA A 74 -10.34 4.85 -5.61
N THR A 75 -10.09 5.41 -4.43
CA THR A 75 -9.59 6.79 -4.29
C THR A 75 -8.23 6.96 -4.96
N GLY A 76 -7.33 5.97 -4.82
CA GLY A 76 -6.02 6.02 -5.47
C GLY A 76 -6.13 6.05 -6.99
N LEU A 77 -7.03 5.25 -7.59
CA LEU A 77 -7.29 5.32 -9.03
C LEU A 77 -7.85 6.68 -9.45
N GLU A 78 -8.73 7.28 -8.65
CA GLU A 78 -9.28 8.62 -8.90
C GLU A 78 -8.18 9.69 -8.85
N MET A 79 -7.29 9.63 -7.86
CA MET A 79 -6.15 10.55 -7.72
C MET A 79 -5.21 10.52 -8.95
N MET A 80 -5.10 9.38 -9.62
CA MET A 80 -4.24 9.20 -10.80
C MET A 80 -4.92 9.56 -12.13
N GLN A 81 -6.21 9.90 -12.14
CA GLN A 81 -6.86 10.44 -13.35
C GLN A 81 -6.32 11.85 -13.66
N PRO A 82 -6.38 12.32 -14.92
CA PRO A 82 -5.86 13.63 -15.30
C PRO A 82 -6.33 14.78 -14.41
N VAL A 83 -7.61 14.80 -14.06
CA VAL A 83 -8.18 15.81 -13.15
C VAL A 83 -7.71 15.57 -11.71
N GLY A 84 -7.62 14.31 -11.28
CA GLY A 84 -7.17 13.93 -9.95
C GLY A 84 -5.71 14.28 -9.67
N LEU A 85 -4.84 14.17 -10.68
CA LEU A 85 -3.40 14.48 -10.53
C LEU A 85 -3.17 15.95 -10.15
N THR A 86 -3.96 16.87 -10.68
CA THR A 86 -3.84 18.31 -10.38
C THR A 86 -4.58 18.73 -9.11
N ALA A 87 -5.45 17.86 -8.60
CA ALA A 87 -6.26 18.15 -7.41
C ALA A 87 -5.42 18.08 -6.12
N PRO A 88 -5.71 18.96 -5.14
CA PRO A 88 -5.05 18.91 -3.84
C PRO A 88 -5.46 17.67 -3.05
N THR A 89 -4.50 17.07 -2.36
CA THR A 89 -4.71 15.84 -1.58
C THR A 89 -5.81 15.91 -0.52
N PRO A 90 -6.14 17.07 0.10
CA PRO A 90 -7.28 17.15 1.02
C PRO A 90 -8.62 16.72 0.40
N ASN A 91 -8.75 16.75 -0.93
CA ASN A 91 -9.96 16.31 -1.60
C ASN A 91 -10.18 14.79 -1.52
N PHE A 92 -9.11 14.03 -1.25
CA PHE A 92 -9.09 12.56 -1.30
C PHE A 92 -8.93 11.90 0.08
N PHE A 93 -8.59 12.66 1.10
CA PHE A 93 -8.36 12.14 2.44
C PHE A 93 -9.35 12.70 3.43
N ALA A 94 -9.93 11.83 4.26
CA ALA A 94 -10.69 12.29 5.41
C ALA A 94 -9.80 13.20 6.29
N ARG A 95 -10.39 14.25 6.85
CA ARG A 95 -9.67 15.31 7.61
C ARG A 95 -8.66 14.75 8.62
N LYS A 96 -9.04 13.74 9.40
CA LYS A 96 -8.15 13.11 10.37
C LYS A 96 -6.97 12.41 9.69
N ALA A 97 -7.22 11.63 8.64
CA ALA A 97 -6.19 10.93 7.91
C ALA A 97 -5.20 11.88 7.23
N TYR A 98 -5.70 13.00 6.69
CA TYR A 98 -4.88 14.05 6.08
C TYR A 98 -3.87 14.64 7.07
N TYR A 99 -4.30 15.04 8.28
CA TYR A 99 -3.41 15.67 9.25
C TYR A 99 -2.47 14.70 9.97
N VAL A 100 -2.83 13.42 10.07
CA VAL A 100 -1.96 12.40 10.66
C VAL A 100 -0.84 12.00 9.69
N ASN A 101 -1.10 12.02 8.39
CA ASN A 101 -0.12 11.63 7.39
C ASN A 101 0.61 12.85 6.82
N LYS A 102 1.76 13.18 7.42
CA LYS A 102 2.57 14.35 7.02
C LYS A 102 2.97 14.33 5.54
N MET A 103 2.99 13.16 4.90
CA MET A 103 3.42 13.03 3.50
C MET A 103 2.42 13.65 2.52
N VAL A 104 1.13 13.64 2.84
CA VAL A 104 0.09 14.17 1.96
C VAL A 104 -0.16 15.66 2.15
N ILE A 105 0.29 16.24 3.27
CA ILE A 105 -0.02 17.64 3.62
C ILE A 105 0.56 18.61 2.59
N GLY A 106 -0.29 19.52 2.09
CA GLY A 106 0.11 20.61 1.23
C GLY A 106 0.52 20.24 -0.20
N LYS A 107 0.17 19.03 -0.65
CA LYS A 107 0.51 18.51 -1.98
C LYS A 107 -0.71 18.35 -2.87
N THR A 108 -0.46 18.34 -4.17
CA THR A 108 -1.34 17.73 -5.16
C THR A 108 -1.09 16.22 -5.25
N SER A 109 -1.98 15.49 -5.93
CA SER A 109 -1.76 14.06 -6.18
C SER A 109 -0.50 13.81 -7.03
N ALA A 110 -0.21 14.67 -7.99
CA ALA A 110 1.01 14.58 -8.82
C ALA A 110 2.29 14.77 -7.98
N GLU A 111 2.30 15.73 -7.06
CA GLU A 111 3.44 15.96 -6.17
C GLU A 111 3.64 14.79 -5.18
N LEU A 112 2.53 14.19 -4.73
CA LEU A 112 2.59 13.00 -3.90
C LEU A 112 3.16 11.81 -4.67
N LEU A 113 2.74 11.60 -5.92
CA LEU A 113 3.26 10.56 -6.81
C LEU A 113 4.76 10.73 -7.03
N ALA A 114 5.20 11.95 -7.37
CA ALA A 114 6.62 12.27 -7.55
C ALA A 114 7.45 12.00 -6.28
N GLU A 115 6.91 12.28 -5.11
CA GLU A 115 7.57 11.98 -3.83
C GLU A 115 7.71 10.47 -3.61
N PHE A 116 6.70 9.66 -3.96
CA PHE A 116 6.81 8.21 -3.91
C PHE A 116 7.85 7.68 -4.89
N THR A 117 7.87 8.16 -6.15
CA THR A 117 8.90 7.81 -7.14
C THR A 117 10.30 8.06 -6.57
N ARG A 118 10.54 9.28 -6.07
CA ARG A 118 11.83 9.66 -5.49
C ARG A 118 12.25 8.73 -4.33
N ARG A 119 11.32 8.38 -3.45
CA ARG A 119 11.59 7.48 -2.30
C ARG A 119 11.85 6.06 -2.72
N MET A 120 11.09 5.54 -3.68
CA MET A 120 11.29 4.19 -4.20
C MET A 120 12.62 4.07 -4.92
N ASP A 121 12.98 5.04 -5.75
CA ASP A 121 14.28 5.11 -6.41
C ASP A 121 15.44 5.13 -5.41
N ALA A 122 15.32 5.93 -4.37
CA ALA A 122 16.33 5.97 -3.32
C ALA A 122 16.41 4.66 -2.53
N SER A 123 15.27 4.00 -2.30
CA SER A 123 15.23 2.74 -1.55
C SER A 123 15.69 1.54 -2.37
N SER A 124 15.39 1.49 -3.67
CA SER A 124 15.82 0.42 -4.57
C SER A 124 17.34 0.34 -4.76
N ARG A 125 18.04 1.46 -4.53
CA ARG A 125 19.53 1.53 -4.62
C ARG A 125 20.25 1.11 -3.34
N LYS A 126 19.55 0.81 -2.27
CA LYS A 126 20.16 0.32 -1.04
C LYS A 126 20.69 -1.11 -1.24
N ALA A 127 21.81 -1.44 -0.62
CA ALA A 127 22.48 -2.73 -0.76
C ALA A 127 21.51 -3.91 -0.58
N GLY A 128 20.75 -3.95 0.52
CA GLY A 128 19.79 -5.02 0.78
C GLY A 128 18.65 -5.12 -0.25
N ALA A 129 18.23 -4.00 -0.88
CA ALA A 129 17.23 -4.04 -1.95
C ALA A 129 17.83 -4.61 -3.24
N VAL A 130 19.08 -4.29 -3.55
CA VAL A 130 19.82 -4.83 -4.71
C VAL A 130 20.05 -6.33 -4.53
N GLU A 131 20.50 -6.75 -3.35
CA GLU A 131 20.68 -8.16 -2.99
C GLU A 131 19.38 -8.95 -3.09
N PHE A 132 18.28 -8.39 -2.55
CA PHE A 132 16.96 -9.02 -2.63
C PHE A 132 16.49 -9.17 -4.09
N ALA A 133 16.67 -8.14 -4.92
CA ALA A 133 16.28 -8.19 -6.32
C ALA A 133 17.06 -9.30 -7.07
N ALA A 134 18.38 -9.40 -6.84
CA ALA A 134 19.21 -10.44 -7.43
C ALA A 134 18.76 -11.84 -7.01
N ALA A 135 18.55 -12.06 -5.71
CA ALA A 135 18.06 -13.35 -5.18
C ALA A 135 16.67 -13.71 -5.72
N PHE A 136 15.79 -12.71 -5.88
CA PHE A 136 14.46 -12.92 -6.44
C PHE A 136 14.50 -13.32 -7.91
N ASP A 137 15.38 -12.70 -8.70
CA ASP A 137 15.55 -13.04 -10.12
C ASP A 137 16.17 -14.44 -10.28
N GLU A 138 17.12 -14.82 -9.46
CA GLU A 138 17.69 -16.16 -9.39
C GLU A 138 16.60 -17.20 -9.08
N ALA A 139 15.82 -16.99 -8.03
CA ALA A 139 14.71 -17.88 -7.65
C ALA A 139 13.64 -18.01 -8.74
N ARG A 140 13.41 -16.97 -9.56
CA ARG A 140 12.49 -17.03 -10.71
C ARG A 140 13.02 -17.88 -11.85
N GLN A 141 14.33 -17.96 -12.02
CA GLN A 141 14.97 -18.77 -13.08
C GLN A 141 15.02 -20.26 -12.67
N GLU A 142 15.07 -20.54 -11.39
CA GLU A 142 14.93 -21.90 -10.89
C GLU A 142 13.50 -22.39 -11.19
N LYS A 143 13.39 -23.42 -12.02
CA LYS A 143 12.11 -24.12 -12.24
C LYS A 143 11.75 -24.84 -10.95
N LEU A 144 10.95 -24.21 -10.11
CA LEU A 144 10.46 -24.83 -8.88
C LEU A 144 9.70 -26.12 -9.24
N PRO A 145 10.01 -27.26 -8.60
CA PRO A 145 9.51 -28.59 -8.99
C PRO A 145 7.99 -28.79 -8.84
N TRP A 146 7.26 -27.81 -8.30
CA TRP A 146 5.80 -27.86 -8.10
C TRP A 146 4.99 -27.00 -9.08
N ARG A 147 5.54 -26.63 -10.23
CA ARG A 147 4.79 -26.07 -11.34
C ARG A 147 4.45 -27.11 -12.38
#